data_c50be1d85bcf38126401c34daa8fcfdc
#
_entry.id   c50be1d85bcf38126401c34daa8fcfdc
#
_cell.length_a   1.000
_cell.length_b   1.000
_cell.length_c   1.000
_cell.angle_alpha   90.00
_cell.angle_beta   90.00
_cell.angle_gamma   90.00
#
_symmetry.space_group_name_H-M   'P 1'
#
loop_
_entity.id
_entity.type
_entity.pdbx_description
1 polymer ?
#
loop_
_entity_poly.entity_id
_entity_poly.type
_entity_poly.pdbx_seq_one_letter_code
_entity_poly.pdbx_strand_id
1 'polypeptide(L)'
;MEKFYKTSIGYARALKSAGIALLLVMFLSVSVDAVHAQGASAQTGKRRITGTITDADGSPLVGATVYIKDTNVGTTTNTEGLFVIDVLPKQQITISYIGYLSQTLPTDGREVFNIKLQSDTDQLEEVVIVGYGKQKRQAMVSSIATVGSRDLMQSSSSNLTSNLAGQLAGLISIQRSAEPGRDDAEFWIRGISTFKGGTNPLVLVDGIPRDINNIEADEIETFSILKDAAATAVYGAEGANGVILVTTKRGTISRPKISFRIEQSIASPQRLPEFVDSWDYLELANEARSNDGLTPSFSAAQIQLYRDRADNDLYPNTQWIDELVRKAVHSQRYTLNFRGGAENAKYFVSMAYYQSDGVFKENPNGKYDSNFGFERYNLRSNIDLKVSKTTRLSVDLSGQYVHRRTANRSADDIFSFMLHTPSYLFPAIYSDGTLASYEKQADSNNRNPYNMLYNQGYRQEWGVKIQSNIKLEQDLKFITPGLSVRGSVSFDYDGSSAT
;
A
#
# COMPACT_ATOMS: atom_id res chain seq x y z
N MET A 1 40.92 1.53 -3.96
CA MET A 1 39.53 1.10 -3.81
C MET A 1 38.70 2.09 -3.00
N GLU A 2 39.20 2.72 -1.97
CA GLU A 2 38.48 3.70 -1.13
C GLU A 2 38.01 4.98 -1.86
N LYS A 3 38.79 5.47 -2.84
CA LYS A 3 38.40 6.63 -3.65
C LYS A 3 37.23 6.35 -4.59
N PHE A 4 37.11 5.13 -5.09
CA PHE A 4 35.97 4.72 -5.95
C PHE A 4 34.66 4.59 -5.17
N TYR A 5 34.73 4.17 -3.91
CA TYR A 5 33.55 3.97 -3.06
C TYR A 5 32.93 5.30 -2.59
N LYS A 6 33.78 6.28 -2.19
CA LYS A 6 33.27 7.63 -1.84
C LYS A 6 32.67 8.37 -3.04
N THR A 7 33.18 8.11 -4.24
CA THR A 7 32.67 8.73 -5.46
C THR A 7 31.31 8.14 -5.88
N SER A 8 31.09 6.82 -5.70
CA SER A 8 29.81 6.17 -6.04
C SER A 8 28.68 6.58 -5.12
N ILE A 9 28.92 6.78 -3.82
CA ILE A 9 27.93 7.28 -2.85
C ILE A 9 27.56 8.75 -3.15
N GLY A 10 28.53 9.56 -3.54
CA GLY A 10 28.31 10.93 -3.97
C GLY A 10 27.44 11.03 -5.24
N TYR A 11 27.69 10.18 -6.24
CA TYR A 11 26.91 10.11 -7.47
C TYR A 11 25.48 9.56 -7.23
N ALA A 12 25.31 8.58 -6.37
CA ALA A 12 23.98 8.04 -6.02
C ALA A 12 23.12 9.07 -5.26
N ARG A 13 23.72 9.87 -4.36
CA ARG A 13 23.02 10.99 -3.71
C ARG A 13 22.74 12.14 -4.66
N ALA A 14 23.65 12.45 -5.56
CA ALA A 14 23.46 13.48 -6.57
C ALA A 14 22.41 13.08 -7.63
N LEU A 15 22.32 11.80 -8.02
CA LEU A 15 21.26 11.30 -8.91
C LEU A 15 19.89 11.28 -8.22
N LYS A 16 19.83 10.96 -6.92
CA LYS A 16 18.56 11.03 -6.14
C LYS A 16 18.06 12.50 -6.06
N SER A 17 18.94 13.46 -5.80
CA SER A 17 18.55 14.88 -5.75
C SER A 17 18.26 15.46 -7.15
N ALA A 18 18.97 15.03 -8.18
CA ALA A 18 18.72 15.44 -9.56
C ALA A 18 17.42 14.85 -10.13
N GLY A 19 17.07 13.60 -9.78
CA GLY A 19 15.80 12.98 -10.16
C GLY A 19 14.58 13.67 -9.53
N ILE A 20 14.67 14.05 -8.27
CA ILE A 20 13.62 14.80 -7.57
C ILE A 20 13.54 16.24 -8.10
N ALA A 21 14.68 16.87 -8.39
CA ALA A 21 14.74 18.21 -9.00
C ALA A 21 14.20 18.20 -10.43
N LEU A 22 14.47 17.18 -11.22
CA LEU A 22 13.94 17.04 -12.59
C LEU A 22 12.42 16.84 -12.59
N LEU A 23 11.88 16.08 -11.63
CA LEU A 23 10.44 15.93 -11.43
C LEU A 23 9.79 17.25 -10.98
N LEU A 24 10.43 18.01 -10.11
CA LEU A 24 9.97 19.34 -9.67
C LEU A 24 10.05 20.38 -10.80
N VAL A 25 11.09 20.35 -11.64
CA VAL A 25 11.24 21.25 -12.78
C VAL A 25 10.25 20.91 -13.91
N MET A 26 9.91 19.63 -14.10
CA MET A 26 8.85 19.23 -15.04
C MET A 26 7.46 19.69 -14.58
N PHE A 27 7.24 19.86 -13.28
CA PHE A 27 6.00 20.40 -12.72
C PHE A 27 5.92 21.95 -12.78
N LEU A 28 7.07 22.64 -12.77
CA LEU A 28 7.13 24.11 -12.81
C LEU A 28 7.13 24.69 -14.23
N SER A 29 7.31 23.90 -15.28
CA SER A 29 7.29 24.35 -16.67
C SER A 29 5.92 24.31 -17.35
N VAL A 30 4.84 23.99 -16.62
CA VAL A 30 3.49 24.31 -17.07
C VAL A 30 3.27 25.80 -16.80
N SER A 31 3.78 26.63 -17.70
CA SER A 31 3.44 28.05 -17.76
C SER A 31 1.93 28.18 -17.96
N VAL A 32 1.28 28.64 -16.91
CA VAL A 32 -0.08 29.15 -16.99
C VAL A 32 0.03 30.44 -17.83
N ASP A 33 -0.30 30.34 -19.11
CA ASP A 33 -0.63 31.51 -19.89
C ASP A 33 -1.85 32.15 -19.26
N ALA A 34 -1.60 33.16 -18.44
CA ALA A 34 -2.62 34.05 -17.94
C ALA A 34 -3.17 34.86 -19.13
N VAL A 35 -4.19 34.31 -19.76
CA VAL A 35 -4.99 35.09 -20.72
C VAL A 35 -5.66 36.23 -19.94
N HIS A 36 -5.16 37.40 -20.10
CA HIS A 36 -5.84 38.63 -19.71
C HIS A 36 -7.09 38.76 -20.59
N ALA A 37 -8.21 38.26 -20.09
CA ALA A 37 -9.51 38.61 -20.66
C ALA A 37 -9.84 40.04 -20.20
N GLN A 38 -9.58 40.99 -21.08
CA GLN A 38 -10.16 42.33 -21.00
C GLN A 38 -11.69 42.19 -21.07
N GLY A 39 -12.35 42.72 -20.05
CA GLY A 39 -13.80 42.77 -19.96
C GLY A 39 -14.38 43.53 -21.14
N ALA A 40 -15.18 42.88 -21.94
CA ALA A 40 -16.20 43.47 -22.77
C ALA A 40 -17.55 43.20 -22.09
N SER A 41 -18.09 44.18 -21.47
CA SER A 41 -19.49 44.19 -21.02
C SER A 41 -20.40 44.18 -22.26
N ALA A 42 -20.93 43.00 -22.55
CA ALA A 42 -22.09 42.84 -23.41
C ALA A 42 -23.21 42.21 -22.61
N GLN A 43 -23.87 43.01 -21.80
CA GLN A 43 -25.18 42.67 -21.24
C GLN A 43 -26.20 42.91 -22.33
N THR A 44 -26.61 41.88 -23.04
CA THR A 44 -27.91 41.86 -23.73
C THR A 44 -28.29 40.40 -23.99
N GLY A 45 -29.33 39.91 -23.28
CA GLY A 45 -29.99 38.68 -23.62
C GLY A 45 -29.96 37.53 -22.62
N LYS A 46 -29.49 37.73 -21.38
CA LYS A 46 -29.67 36.72 -20.34
C LYS A 46 -31.14 36.60 -19.94
N ARG A 47 -31.65 35.40 -19.98
CA ARG A 47 -33.01 35.06 -19.57
C ARG A 47 -32.96 34.22 -18.32
N ARG A 48 -33.81 34.54 -17.34
CA ARG A 48 -33.92 33.81 -16.08
C ARG A 48 -34.82 32.59 -16.30
N ILE A 49 -34.29 31.41 -15.96
CA ILE A 49 -35.02 30.15 -15.97
C ILE A 49 -35.21 29.68 -14.54
N THR A 50 -36.41 29.24 -14.22
CA THR A 50 -36.78 28.63 -12.93
C THR A 50 -37.30 27.23 -13.18
N GLY A 51 -37.20 26.37 -12.19
CA GLY A 51 -37.76 25.03 -12.31
C GLY A 51 -37.72 24.24 -11.01
N THR A 52 -38.45 23.12 -11.03
CA THR A 52 -38.50 22.16 -9.92
C THR A 52 -37.90 20.85 -10.40
N ILE A 53 -37.07 20.24 -9.53
CA ILE A 53 -36.47 18.93 -9.77
C ILE A 53 -37.04 17.95 -8.73
N THR A 54 -37.68 16.88 -9.22
CA THR A 54 -38.26 15.84 -8.38
C THR A 54 -37.75 14.46 -8.80
N ASP A 55 -37.89 13.47 -7.92
CA ASP A 55 -37.71 12.06 -8.26
C ASP A 55 -38.93 11.50 -9.04
N ALA A 56 -38.91 10.19 -9.35
CA ALA A 56 -39.97 9.51 -10.03
C ALA A 56 -41.30 9.50 -9.25
N ASP A 57 -41.23 9.55 -7.91
CA ASP A 57 -42.37 9.53 -7.00
C ASP A 57 -42.90 10.95 -6.70
N GLY A 58 -42.24 11.98 -7.22
CA GLY A 58 -42.64 13.37 -7.05
C GLY A 58 -42.05 14.07 -5.84
N SER A 59 -41.12 13.44 -5.09
CA SER A 59 -40.42 14.06 -3.95
C SER A 59 -39.36 15.04 -4.45
N PRO A 60 -39.21 16.24 -3.82
CA PRO A 60 -38.25 17.24 -4.26
C PRO A 60 -36.81 16.79 -4.00
N LEU A 61 -35.94 16.96 -5.00
CA LEU A 61 -34.51 16.65 -4.89
C LEU A 61 -33.74 17.89 -4.42
N VAL A 62 -33.32 17.90 -3.16
CA VAL A 62 -32.58 18.99 -2.50
C VAL A 62 -31.11 18.89 -2.82
N GLY A 63 -30.47 20.00 -3.29
CA GLY A 63 -29.04 20.02 -3.61
C GLY A 63 -28.68 19.42 -4.97
N ALA A 64 -29.66 19.17 -5.84
CA ALA A 64 -29.41 18.78 -7.23
C ALA A 64 -28.70 19.94 -7.97
N THR A 65 -27.62 19.61 -8.68
CA THR A 65 -26.80 20.60 -9.40
C THR A 65 -27.38 20.83 -10.79
N VAL A 66 -27.60 22.10 -11.14
CA VAL A 66 -28.01 22.57 -12.47
C VAL A 66 -26.93 23.47 -13.03
N TYR A 67 -26.33 23.10 -14.15
CA TYR A 67 -25.27 23.90 -14.75
C TYR A 67 -25.47 24.06 -16.26
N ILE A 68 -24.96 25.16 -16.79
CA ILE A 68 -24.98 25.40 -18.25
C ILE A 68 -23.90 24.57 -18.90
N LYS A 69 -24.31 23.72 -19.85
CA LYS A 69 -23.40 22.81 -20.56
C LYS A 69 -22.21 23.59 -21.13
N ASP A 70 -21.01 23.00 -20.98
CA ASP A 70 -19.73 23.54 -21.48
C ASP A 70 -19.28 24.86 -20.80
N THR A 71 -19.89 25.21 -19.64
CA THR A 71 -19.50 26.38 -18.83
C THR A 71 -19.32 25.98 -17.34
N ASN A 72 -18.72 26.88 -16.55
CA ASN A 72 -18.62 26.73 -15.11
C ASN A 72 -19.76 27.45 -14.34
N VAL A 73 -20.84 27.84 -15.03
CA VAL A 73 -21.96 28.55 -14.42
C VAL A 73 -23.03 27.54 -14.03
N GLY A 74 -23.38 27.49 -12.74
CA GLY A 74 -24.38 26.57 -12.21
C GLY A 74 -25.02 27.07 -10.94
N THR A 75 -26.10 26.37 -10.51
CA THR A 75 -26.82 26.59 -9.26
C THR A 75 -27.22 25.24 -8.67
N THR A 76 -27.72 25.24 -7.44
CA THR A 76 -28.28 24.04 -6.78
C THR A 76 -29.72 24.25 -6.39
N THR A 77 -30.50 23.17 -6.29
CA THR A 77 -31.88 23.23 -5.81
C THR A 77 -31.96 23.47 -4.31
N ASN A 78 -32.98 24.23 -3.90
CA ASN A 78 -33.31 24.46 -2.50
C ASN A 78 -34.09 23.29 -1.85
N THR A 79 -34.56 23.49 -0.61
CA THR A 79 -35.34 22.48 0.16
C THR A 79 -36.64 22.03 -0.51
N GLU A 80 -37.19 22.82 -1.42
CA GLU A 80 -38.39 22.52 -2.19
C GLU A 80 -38.09 21.97 -3.58
N GLY A 81 -36.81 21.69 -3.89
CA GLY A 81 -36.35 21.23 -5.19
C GLY A 81 -36.33 22.31 -6.26
N LEU A 82 -36.48 23.61 -5.89
CA LEU A 82 -36.52 24.73 -6.81
C LEU A 82 -35.10 25.21 -7.16
N PHE A 83 -34.87 25.55 -8.44
CA PHE A 83 -33.66 26.20 -8.91
C PHE A 83 -33.97 27.45 -9.73
N VAL A 84 -32.98 28.35 -9.79
CA VAL A 84 -33.00 29.57 -10.60
C VAL A 84 -31.63 29.72 -11.25
N ILE A 85 -31.61 29.90 -12.59
CA ILE A 85 -30.36 30.08 -13.34
C ILE A 85 -30.57 31.04 -14.51
N ASP A 86 -29.60 31.93 -14.74
CA ASP A 86 -29.61 32.89 -15.86
C ASP A 86 -28.84 32.29 -17.06
N VAL A 87 -29.51 32.13 -18.21
CA VAL A 87 -28.97 31.49 -19.41
C VAL A 87 -29.04 32.41 -20.62
N LEU A 88 -28.17 32.20 -21.61
CA LEU A 88 -28.24 32.83 -22.91
C LEU A 88 -29.15 32.02 -23.87
N PRO A 89 -29.73 32.64 -24.90
CA PRO A 89 -30.50 31.93 -25.92
C PRO A 89 -29.70 30.79 -26.53
N LYS A 90 -30.37 29.64 -26.76
CA LYS A 90 -29.82 28.39 -27.35
C LYS A 90 -28.83 27.63 -26.47
N GLN A 91 -28.63 28.02 -25.22
CA GLN A 91 -27.82 27.20 -24.29
C GLN A 91 -28.59 25.96 -23.83
N GLN A 92 -27.88 24.95 -23.37
CA GLN A 92 -28.41 23.74 -22.73
C GLN A 92 -28.09 23.76 -21.24
N ILE A 93 -29.00 23.31 -20.43
CA ILE A 93 -28.77 23.05 -19.01
C ILE A 93 -28.62 21.55 -18.79
N THR A 94 -27.65 21.19 -17.95
CA THR A 94 -27.46 19.81 -17.49
C THR A 94 -27.77 19.74 -16.01
N ILE A 95 -28.62 18.79 -15.65
CA ILE A 95 -29.04 18.52 -14.28
C ILE A 95 -28.38 17.23 -13.83
N SER A 96 -27.73 17.24 -12.69
CA SER A 96 -27.13 16.08 -12.08
C SER A 96 -27.41 16.00 -10.59
N TYR A 97 -27.68 14.81 -10.10
CA TYR A 97 -27.85 14.53 -8.67
C TYR A 97 -27.29 13.15 -8.36
N ILE A 98 -26.70 12.97 -7.18
CA ILE A 98 -26.08 11.72 -6.78
C ILE A 98 -27.15 10.61 -6.74
N GLY A 99 -26.94 9.53 -7.48
CA GLY A 99 -27.88 8.42 -7.56
C GLY A 99 -28.99 8.58 -8.61
N TYR A 100 -28.90 9.57 -9.52
CA TYR A 100 -29.85 9.81 -10.59
C TYR A 100 -29.14 10.00 -11.93
N LEU A 101 -29.81 9.60 -13.02
CA LEU A 101 -29.33 9.80 -14.40
C LEU A 101 -29.30 11.30 -14.72
N SER A 102 -28.12 11.79 -15.12
CA SER A 102 -27.98 13.18 -15.55
C SER A 102 -28.77 13.46 -16.82
N GLN A 103 -29.54 14.55 -16.83
CA GLN A 103 -30.38 14.94 -17.94
C GLN A 103 -29.93 16.30 -18.51
N THR A 104 -29.78 16.36 -19.84
CA THR A 104 -29.46 17.61 -20.55
C THR A 104 -30.66 18.08 -21.36
N LEU A 105 -31.09 19.31 -21.15
CA LEU A 105 -32.27 19.91 -21.76
C LEU A 105 -31.90 21.21 -22.47
N PRO A 106 -32.46 21.46 -23.69
CA PRO A 106 -32.34 22.74 -24.34
C PRO A 106 -33.24 23.79 -23.65
N THR A 107 -32.76 25.02 -23.57
CA THR A 107 -33.50 26.11 -22.93
C THR A 107 -34.40 26.89 -23.90
N ASP A 108 -34.67 26.35 -25.11
CA ASP A 108 -35.38 27.02 -26.17
C ASP A 108 -36.80 27.41 -25.75
N GLY A 109 -37.04 28.72 -25.59
CA GLY A 109 -38.36 29.31 -25.42
C GLY A 109 -39.06 29.07 -24.09
N ARG A 110 -38.53 28.25 -23.17
CA ARG A 110 -39.17 27.90 -21.90
C ARG A 110 -38.53 28.68 -20.75
N GLU A 111 -39.33 29.19 -19.81
CA GLU A 111 -38.88 29.90 -18.62
C GLU A 111 -39.07 29.04 -17.35
N VAL A 112 -39.94 28.03 -17.40
CA VAL A 112 -40.22 27.14 -16.28
C VAL A 112 -39.98 25.69 -16.70
N PHE A 113 -39.21 24.97 -15.90
CA PHE A 113 -38.88 23.56 -16.12
C PHE A 113 -39.34 22.71 -14.95
N ASN A 114 -40.19 21.73 -15.18
CA ASN A 114 -40.50 20.67 -14.23
C ASN A 114 -39.78 19.40 -14.67
N ILE A 115 -38.75 19.02 -13.94
CA ILE A 115 -37.85 17.96 -14.33
C ILE A 115 -37.98 16.82 -13.33
N LYS A 116 -38.29 15.63 -13.87
CA LYS A 116 -38.26 14.39 -13.11
C LYS A 116 -36.97 13.64 -13.46
N LEU A 117 -36.11 13.46 -12.48
CA LEU A 117 -34.92 12.63 -12.63
C LEU A 117 -35.31 11.17 -12.38
N GLN A 118 -34.86 10.29 -13.27
CA GLN A 118 -34.91 8.87 -13.04
C GLN A 118 -33.78 8.45 -12.15
N SER A 119 -34.07 7.67 -11.11
CA SER A 119 -33.06 7.04 -10.30
C SER A 119 -32.13 6.27 -11.23
N ASP A 120 -30.84 6.49 -11.09
CA ASP A 120 -29.80 5.66 -11.71
C ASP A 120 -29.83 4.30 -11.02
N THR A 121 -30.81 3.48 -11.41
CA THR A 121 -30.92 2.08 -10.96
C THR A 121 -29.85 1.20 -11.59
N ASP A 122 -29.09 1.71 -12.56
CA ASP A 122 -27.76 1.23 -12.90
C ASP A 122 -26.70 1.60 -11.84
N GLN A 123 -27.16 2.10 -10.64
CA GLN A 123 -26.28 2.10 -9.49
C GLN A 123 -25.68 0.72 -9.37
N LEU A 124 -24.44 0.62 -9.94
CA LEU A 124 -23.51 -0.38 -9.48
C LEU A 124 -24.25 -1.69 -9.16
N GLU A 125 -24.85 -2.32 -10.16
CA GLU A 125 -25.00 -3.75 -10.09
C GLU A 125 -23.58 -4.22 -9.78
N GLU A 126 -23.31 -4.37 -8.49
CA GLU A 126 -22.01 -4.82 -7.99
C GLU A 126 -21.77 -6.16 -8.66
N VAL A 127 -21.13 -6.09 -9.81
CA VAL A 127 -20.80 -7.25 -10.63
C VAL A 127 -19.57 -7.85 -9.98
N VAL A 128 -19.79 -8.95 -9.29
CA VAL A 128 -18.68 -9.72 -8.73
C VAL A 128 -18.16 -10.65 -9.81
N ILE A 129 -16.86 -10.65 -9.98
CA ILE A 129 -16.17 -11.62 -10.84
C ILE A 129 -16.22 -12.97 -10.12
N VAL A 130 -16.88 -13.96 -10.74
CA VAL A 130 -16.99 -15.33 -10.20
C VAL A 130 -16.38 -16.26 -11.22
N GLY A 131 -15.28 -16.88 -10.87
CA GLY A 131 -14.59 -17.77 -11.79
C GLY A 131 -14.17 -17.06 -13.06
N TYR A 132 -14.54 -17.63 -14.19
CA TYR A 132 -14.25 -17.06 -15.52
C TYR A 132 -15.35 -16.12 -16.05
N GLY A 133 -16.37 -15.78 -15.23
CA GLY A 133 -17.52 -14.96 -15.62
C GLY A 133 -17.78 -13.77 -14.69
N LYS A 134 -18.71 -12.91 -15.12
CA LYS A 134 -19.24 -11.81 -14.30
C LYS A 134 -20.68 -12.18 -13.92
N GLN A 135 -21.00 -12.18 -12.62
CA GLN A 135 -22.36 -12.39 -12.14
C GLN A 135 -22.81 -11.20 -11.28
N LYS A 136 -24.13 -10.91 -11.33
CA LYS A 136 -24.71 -9.90 -10.46
C LYS A 136 -24.69 -10.40 -9.02
N ARG A 137 -24.28 -9.57 -8.07
CA ARG A 137 -24.22 -9.94 -6.63
C ARG A 137 -25.54 -10.48 -6.10
N GLN A 138 -26.67 -9.95 -6.58
CA GLN A 138 -28.00 -10.39 -6.18
C GLN A 138 -28.35 -11.82 -6.67
N ALA A 139 -27.66 -12.32 -7.71
CA ALA A 139 -27.87 -13.66 -8.24
C ALA A 139 -26.99 -14.73 -7.59
N MET A 140 -26.18 -14.37 -6.58
CA MET A 140 -25.21 -15.28 -6.00
C MET A 140 -25.75 -15.92 -4.71
N VAL A 141 -25.77 -17.24 -4.70
CA VAL A 141 -26.15 -18.08 -3.54
C VAL A 141 -25.00 -18.23 -2.55
N SER A 142 -23.78 -17.81 -2.92
CA SER A 142 -22.54 -18.05 -2.16
C SER A 142 -22.13 -16.84 -1.31
N SER A 143 -21.52 -17.08 -0.16
CA SER A 143 -20.99 -16.05 0.74
C SER A 143 -19.69 -15.47 0.19
N ILE A 144 -19.77 -14.27 -0.40
CA ILE A 144 -18.64 -13.50 -0.88
C ILE A 144 -18.48 -12.26 -0.01
N ALA A 145 -17.27 -12.02 0.48
CA ALA A 145 -16.91 -10.78 1.15
C ALA A 145 -16.05 -9.93 0.19
N THR A 146 -16.46 -8.71 -0.06
CA THR A 146 -15.75 -7.77 -0.95
C THR A 146 -15.37 -6.52 -0.18
N VAL A 147 -14.15 -6.04 -0.42
CA VAL A 147 -13.61 -4.78 0.12
C VAL A 147 -13.12 -3.93 -1.05
N GLY A 148 -13.41 -2.65 -1.00
CA GLY A 148 -12.97 -1.69 -2.01
C GLY A 148 -11.59 -1.12 -1.72
N SER A 149 -11.03 -0.45 -2.72
CA SER A 149 -9.72 0.22 -2.63
C SER A 149 -9.64 1.21 -1.45
N ARG A 150 -10.71 1.93 -1.14
CA ARG A 150 -10.73 2.93 -0.07
C ARG A 150 -10.47 2.32 1.31
N ASP A 151 -11.05 1.16 1.57
CA ASP A 151 -10.91 0.48 2.85
C ASP A 151 -9.49 -0.11 3.00
N LEU A 152 -8.95 -0.68 1.91
CA LEU A 152 -7.57 -1.20 1.88
C LEU A 152 -6.51 -0.12 2.11
N MET A 153 -6.81 1.15 1.79
CA MET A 153 -5.92 2.28 1.96
C MET A 153 -6.00 2.95 3.34
N GLN A 154 -6.81 2.47 4.26
CA GLN A 154 -6.94 3.04 5.61
C GLN A 154 -5.72 2.76 6.48
N SER A 155 -4.97 1.71 6.19
CA SER A 155 -3.72 1.38 6.87
C SER A 155 -2.51 1.78 6.03
N SER A 156 -1.48 2.30 6.68
CA SER A 156 -0.22 2.73 6.05
C SER A 156 0.85 1.64 6.03
N SER A 157 0.48 0.36 6.21
CA SER A 157 1.43 -0.76 6.14
C SER A 157 2.12 -0.83 4.79
N SER A 158 3.35 -1.35 4.76
CA SER A 158 4.14 -1.58 3.56
C SER A 158 3.49 -2.63 2.65
N ASN A 159 2.86 -3.64 3.24
CA ASN A 159 2.27 -4.78 2.54
C ASN A 159 0.74 -4.79 2.62
N LEU A 160 0.13 -5.14 1.48
CA LEU A 160 -1.33 -5.27 1.37
C LEU A 160 -1.87 -6.33 2.32
N THR A 161 -1.16 -7.45 2.50
CA THR A 161 -1.61 -8.56 3.36
C THR A 161 -1.75 -8.18 4.82
N SER A 162 -0.88 -7.29 5.32
CA SER A 162 -0.99 -6.74 6.67
C SER A 162 -2.20 -5.82 6.85
N ASN A 163 -2.63 -5.13 5.78
CA ASN A 163 -3.81 -4.27 5.78
C ASN A 163 -5.13 -5.05 5.79
N LEU A 164 -5.11 -6.32 5.39
CA LEU A 164 -6.32 -7.17 5.34
C LEU A 164 -6.77 -7.68 6.70
N ALA A 165 -5.91 -7.62 7.72
CA ALA A 165 -6.21 -8.09 9.07
C ALA A 165 -7.43 -7.34 9.65
N GLY A 166 -8.48 -8.07 10.05
CA GLY A 166 -9.70 -7.50 10.61
C GLY A 166 -10.65 -6.82 9.61
N GLN A 167 -10.24 -6.62 8.35
CA GLN A 167 -11.06 -5.97 7.32
C GLN A 167 -12.12 -6.91 6.71
N LEU A 168 -11.84 -8.19 6.70
CA LEU A 168 -12.65 -9.19 6.01
C LEU A 168 -13.11 -10.30 6.96
N ALA A 169 -14.42 -10.45 7.09
CA ALA A 169 -14.99 -11.52 7.91
C ALA A 169 -14.58 -12.90 7.37
N GLY A 170 -13.93 -13.71 8.24
CA GLY A 170 -13.46 -15.06 7.92
C GLY A 170 -12.06 -15.14 7.32
N LEU A 171 -11.34 -14.02 7.21
CA LEU A 171 -9.91 -13.97 6.95
C LEU A 171 -9.17 -13.91 8.29
N ILE A 172 -8.27 -14.86 8.52
CA ILE A 172 -7.32 -14.85 9.64
C ILE A 172 -5.97 -14.46 9.06
N SER A 173 -5.35 -13.44 9.62
CA SER A 173 -4.06 -12.92 9.17
C SER A 173 -3.12 -12.80 10.34
N ILE A 174 -1.88 -13.27 10.19
CA ILE A 174 -0.83 -13.23 11.20
C ILE A 174 0.43 -12.66 10.55
N GLN A 175 0.87 -11.51 11.04
CA GLN A 175 2.16 -10.94 10.69
C GLN A 175 3.21 -11.48 11.67
N ARG A 176 4.24 -12.16 11.16
CA ARG A 176 5.29 -12.78 11.98
C ARG A 176 6.49 -11.87 12.20
N SER A 177 6.74 -10.95 11.29
CA SER A 177 7.87 -10.02 11.34
C SER A 177 7.40 -8.61 11.03
N ALA A 178 8.06 -7.62 11.62
CA ALA A 178 7.94 -6.21 11.26
C ALA A 178 9.23 -5.70 10.58
N GLU A 179 10.13 -6.60 10.16
CA GLU A 179 11.33 -6.25 9.43
C GLU A 179 10.95 -5.66 8.06
N PRO A 180 11.48 -4.49 7.68
CA PRO A 180 11.17 -3.87 6.41
C PRO A 180 11.39 -4.81 5.23
N GLY A 181 10.33 -5.03 4.41
CA GLY A 181 10.34 -5.93 3.27
C GLY A 181 10.22 -7.43 3.59
N ARG A 182 9.98 -7.79 4.88
CA ARG A 182 9.58 -9.12 5.36
C ARG A 182 8.41 -9.03 6.33
N ASP A 183 7.62 -8.00 6.18
CA ASP A 183 6.47 -7.65 7.02
C ASP A 183 5.14 -8.09 6.39
N ASP A 184 5.19 -9.01 5.43
CA ASP A 184 4.03 -9.68 4.87
C ASP A 184 3.34 -10.54 5.92
N ALA A 185 2.02 -10.58 5.86
CA ALA A 185 1.22 -11.41 6.72
C ALA A 185 0.83 -12.71 6.02
N GLU A 186 0.97 -13.82 6.71
CA GLU A 186 0.35 -15.08 6.33
C GLU A 186 -1.16 -15.00 6.61
N PHE A 187 -1.98 -15.54 5.72
CA PHE A 187 -3.43 -15.46 5.87
C PHE A 187 -4.13 -16.75 5.46
N TRP A 188 -5.25 -17.05 6.13
CA TRP A 188 -6.08 -18.22 5.89
C TRP A 188 -7.55 -17.85 5.87
N ILE A 189 -8.32 -18.56 5.06
CA ILE A 189 -9.77 -18.40 4.99
C ILE A 189 -10.41 -19.48 5.86
N ARG A 190 -11.16 -19.06 6.91
CA ARG A 190 -11.82 -19.94 7.88
C ARG A 190 -10.87 -20.87 8.67
N GLY A 191 -9.56 -20.61 8.65
CA GLY A 191 -8.54 -21.39 9.35
C GLY A 191 -7.83 -22.42 8.48
N ILE A 192 -6.92 -23.18 9.13
CA ILE A 192 -6.12 -24.20 8.45
C ILE A 192 -6.95 -25.48 8.35
N SER A 193 -7.24 -25.92 7.12
CA SER A 193 -8.10 -27.10 6.86
C SER A 193 -7.35 -28.37 6.44
N THR A 194 -6.02 -28.30 6.25
CA THR A 194 -5.21 -29.41 5.75
C THR A 194 -4.06 -29.77 6.68
N PHE A 195 -3.80 -31.09 6.85
CA PHE A 195 -2.64 -31.61 7.59
C PHE A 195 -1.41 -31.79 6.69
N LYS A 196 -1.62 -31.98 5.40
CA LYS A 196 -0.56 -32.19 4.37
C LYS A 196 -0.92 -31.39 3.13
N GLY A 197 -0.05 -30.49 2.70
CA GLY A 197 -0.23 -29.67 1.51
C GLY A 197 -0.20 -28.20 1.82
N GLY A 198 -0.35 -27.34 0.83
CA GLY A 198 -0.40 -25.89 0.98
C GLY A 198 -1.62 -25.47 1.80
N THR A 199 -1.42 -24.55 2.73
CA THR A 199 -2.50 -23.98 3.57
C THR A 199 -3.00 -22.64 3.04
N ASN A 200 -2.28 -22.06 2.08
CA ASN A 200 -2.58 -20.75 1.54
C ASN A 200 -3.78 -20.82 0.57
N PRO A 201 -4.66 -19.81 0.59
CA PRO A 201 -5.70 -19.68 -0.42
C PRO A 201 -5.09 -19.38 -1.80
N LEU A 202 -5.83 -19.73 -2.85
CA LEU A 202 -5.47 -19.38 -4.22
C LEU A 202 -5.72 -17.87 -4.43
N VAL A 203 -4.69 -17.12 -4.81
CA VAL A 203 -4.81 -15.70 -5.13
C VAL A 203 -4.78 -15.50 -6.64
N LEU A 204 -5.83 -14.87 -7.16
CA LEU A 204 -5.96 -14.55 -8.58
C LEU A 204 -5.99 -13.05 -8.79
N VAL A 205 -4.98 -12.53 -9.49
CA VAL A 205 -4.90 -11.13 -9.89
C VAL A 205 -5.32 -11.02 -11.36
N ASP A 206 -6.44 -10.36 -11.61
CA ASP A 206 -7.08 -10.28 -12.94
C ASP A 206 -7.27 -11.64 -13.62
N GLY A 207 -7.48 -12.68 -12.79
CA GLY A 207 -7.70 -14.06 -13.21
C GLY A 207 -6.46 -14.92 -13.38
N ILE A 208 -5.27 -14.42 -13.02
CA ILE A 208 -3.99 -15.14 -13.10
C ILE A 208 -3.47 -15.41 -11.68
N PRO A 209 -3.02 -16.64 -11.36
CA PRO A 209 -2.39 -16.95 -10.08
C PRO A 209 -1.13 -16.09 -9.89
N ARG A 210 -1.13 -15.20 -8.88
CA ARG A 210 -0.02 -14.30 -8.60
C ARG A 210 0.03 -13.98 -7.11
N ASP A 211 1.24 -13.61 -6.64
CA ASP A 211 1.45 -13.15 -5.28
C ASP A 211 0.83 -11.75 -5.07
N ILE A 212 0.02 -11.63 -4.04
CA ILE A 212 -0.67 -10.40 -3.66
C ILE A 212 0.28 -9.30 -3.16
N ASN A 213 1.45 -9.69 -2.62
CA ASN A 213 2.43 -8.74 -2.09
C ASN A 213 3.11 -7.88 -3.18
N ASN A 214 2.88 -8.23 -4.47
CA ASN A 214 3.41 -7.48 -5.60
C ASN A 214 2.49 -6.33 -6.07
N ILE A 215 1.38 -6.07 -5.35
CA ILE A 215 0.36 -5.11 -5.75
C ILE A 215 0.25 -4.00 -4.69
N GLU A 216 0.20 -2.75 -5.14
CA GLU A 216 -0.12 -1.62 -4.27
C GLU A 216 -1.63 -1.52 -4.02
N ALA A 217 -2.04 -1.13 -2.81
CA ALA A 217 -3.46 -0.95 -2.47
C ALA A 217 -4.16 0.04 -3.41
N ASP A 218 -3.44 1.06 -3.86
CA ASP A 218 -3.93 2.07 -4.82
C ASP A 218 -4.21 1.50 -6.22
N GLU A 219 -3.65 0.34 -6.58
CA GLU A 219 -3.87 -0.32 -7.88
C GLU A 219 -5.13 -1.18 -7.90
N ILE A 220 -5.71 -1.49 -6.72
CA ILE A 220 -6.84 -2.41 -6.58
C ILE A 220 -8.16 -1.66 -6.79
N GLU A 221 -9.04 -2.20 -7.61
CA GLU A 221 -10.45 -1.78 -7.72
C GLU A 221 -11.31 -2.53 -6.72
N THR A 222 -11.22 -3.89 -6.71
CA THR A 222 -11.98 -4.75 -5.80
C THR A 222 -11.12 -5.92 -5.31
N PHE A 223 -11.36 -6.30 -4.07
CA PHE A 223 -10.78 -7.45 -3.41
C PHE A 223 -11.92 -8.31 -2.87
N SER A 224 -12.03 -9.55 -3.36
CA SER A 224 -13.15 -10.45 -3.02
C SER A 224 -12.63 -11.79 -2.55
N ILE A 225 -13.25 -12.34 -1.50
CA ILE A 225 -12.94 -13.67 -0.97
C ILE A 225 -14.11 -14.61 -1.24
N LEU A 226 -13.80 -15.71 -1.92
CA LEU A 226 -14.69 -16.85 -2.11
C LEU A 226 -14.42 -17.87 -1.00
N LYS A 227 -15.38 -18.04 -0.09
CA LYS A 227 -15.22 -18.86 1.12
C LYS A 227 -15.88 -20.23 1.03
N ASP A 228 -16.89 -20.35 0.19
CA ASP A 228 -17.72 -21.55 0.10
C ASP A 228 -17.29 -22.44 -1.05
N ALA A 229 -17.38 -23.76 -0.86
CA ALA A 229 -17.04 -24.75 -1.87
C ALA A 229 -17.79 -24.55 -3.21
N ALA A 230 -19.06 -24.11 -3.13
CA ALA A 230 -19.83 -23.79 -4.34
C ALA A 230 -19.23 -22.65 -5.16
N ALA A 231 -18.65 -21.63 -4.50
CA ALA A 231 -17.99 -20.52 -5.16
C ALA A 231 -16.59 -20.88 -5.69
N THR A 232 -15.88 -21.79 -5.01
CA THR A 232 -14.52 -22.17 -5.36
C THR A 232 -14.43 -23.40 -6.28
N ALA A 233 -15.55 -24.12 -6.50
CA ALA A 233 -15.61 -25.34 -7.31
C ALA A 233 -15.03 -25.17 -8.74
N VAL A 234 -15.16 -23.98 -9.32
CA VAL A 234 -14.63 -23.66 -10.67
C VAL A 234 -13.09 -23.74 -10.73
N TYR A 235 -12.42 -23.60 -9.57
CA TYR A 235 -10.96 -23.61 -9.45
C TYR A 235 -10.41 -24.99 -9.05
N GLY A 236 -11.29 -26.00 -8.92
CA GLY A 236 -10.89 -27.37 -8.60
C GLY A 236 -10.13 -27.48 -7.28
N ALA A 237 -9.12 -28.36 -7.24
CA ALA A 237 -8.33 -28.63 -6.03
C ALA A 237 -7.54 -27.40 -5.52
N GLU A 238 -7.12 -26.50 -6.38
CA GLU A 238 -6.41 -25.27 -6.01
C GLU A 238 -7.26 -24.31 -5.19
N GLY A 239 -8.60 -24.34 -5.40
CA GLY A 239 -9.56 -23.55 -4.65
C GLY A 239 -9.98 -24.14 -3.30
N ALA A 240 -9.43 -25.28 -2.87
CA ALA A 240 -9.87 -25.99 -1.66
C ALA A 240 -9.69 -25.17 -0.36
N ASN A 241 -8.65 -24.32 -0.27
CA ASN A 241 -8.39 -23.43 0.87
C ASN A 241 -9.08 -22.07 0.74
N GLY A 242 -10.01 -21.91 -0.23
CA GLY A 242 -10.63 -20.66 -0.59
C GLY A 242 -9.88 -19.95 -1.71
N VAL A 243 -10.52 -18.96 -2.30
CA VAL A 243 -9.99 -18.18 -3.42
C VAL A 243 -10.10 -16.69 -3.13
N ILE A 244 -9.06 -15.96 -3.39
CA ILE A 244 -8.99 -14.51 -3.34
C ILE A 244 -8.95 -13.98 -4.77
N LEU A 245 -9.92 -13.13 -5.10
CA LEU A 245 -9.98 -12.46 -6.39
C LEU A 245 -9.60 -10.99 -6.21
N VAL A 246 -8.52 -10.58 -6.84
CA VAL A 246 -8.06 -9.20 -6.89
C VAL A 246 -8.30 -8.69 -8.31
N THR A 247 -9.10 -7.62 -8.41
CA THR A 247 -9.27 -6.91 -9.67
C THR A 247 -8.53 -5.60 -9.60
N THR A 248 -7.67 -5.34 -10.60
CA THR A 248 -6.91 -4.08 -10.66
C THR A 248 -7.71 -2.99 -11.37
N LYS A 249 -7.41 -1.73 -11.04
CA LYS A 249 -8.02 -0.55 -11.65
C LYS A 249 -7.79 -0.52 -13.15
N ARG A 250 -8.83 -0.13 -13.89
CA ARG A 250 -8.79 0.03 -15.33
C ARG A 250 -9.16 1.45 -15.74
N GLY A 251 -8.86 1.81 -16.98
CA GLY A 251 -9.25 3.08 -17.56
C GLY A 251 -10.77 3.25 -17.64
N THR A 252 -11.19 4.50 -17.62
CA THR A 252 -12.61 4.90 -17.78
C THR A 252 -12.75 5.85 -18.97
N ILE A 253 -13.94 5.90 -19.56
CA ILE A 253 -14.25 6.90 -20.60
C ILE A 253 -14.41 8.24 -19.87
N SER A 254 -13.33 9.00 -19.80
CA SER A 254 -13.27 10.29 -19.13
C SER A 254 -12.06 11.08 -19.59
N ARG A 255 -12.07 12.40 -19.37
CA ARG A 255 -10.84 13.21 -19.48
C ARG A 255 -9.78 12.63 -18.53
N PRO A 256 -8.48 12.74 -18.86
CA PRO A 256 -7.40 12.28 -18.01
C PRO A 256 -7.55 12.82 -16.58
N LYS A 257 -7.55 11.91 -15.60
CA LYS A 257 -7.51 12.25 -14.18
C LYS A 257 -6.16 11.85 -13.64
N ILE A 258 -5.48 12.80 -13.01
CA ILE A 258 -4.19 12.60 -12.36
C ILE A 258 -4.44 12.67 -10.86
N SER A 259 -3.94 11.69 -10.12
CA SER A 259 -3.95 11.71 -8.67
C SER A 259 -2.54 11.47 -8.14
N PHE A 260 -2.12 12.32 -7.22
CA PHE A 260 -0.86 12.20 -6.51
C PHE A 260 -1.14 12.09 -5.02
N ARG A 261 -0.51 11.12 -4.36
CA ARG A 261 -0.66 10.84 -2.93
C ARG A 261 0.71 10.75 -2.28
N ILE A 262 0.84 11.39 -1.13
CA ILE A 262 2.01 11.30 -0.27
C ILE A 262 1.56 10.76 1.08
N GLU A 263 2.23 9.73 1.55
CA GLU A 263 2.05 9.18 2.88
C GLU A 263 3.39 9.26 3.62
N GLN A 264 3.36 9.82 4.82
CA GLN A 264 4.47 9.85 5.76
C GLN A 264 4.00 9.16 7.02
N SER A 265 4.71 8.14 7.46
CA SER A 265 4.33 7.35 8.62
C SER A 265 5.47 7.35 9.65
N ILE A 266 5.08 7.43 10.91
CA ILE A 266 5.97 7.26 12.05
C ILE A 266 5.41 6.11 12.87
N ALA A 267 6.17 5.03 12.98
CA ALA A 267 5.82 3.88 13.78
C ALA A 267 6.72 3.79 15.01
N SER A 268 6.14 3.51 16.17
CA SER A 268 6.90 3.27 17.40
C SER A 268 6.56 1.88 17.95
N PRO A 269 7.52 1.16 18.53
CA PRO A 269 7.24 -0.09 19.23
C PRO A 269 6.21 0.16 20.33
N GLN A 270 5.11 -0.59 20.33
CA GLN A 270 4.07 -0.45 21.35
C GLN A 270 4.49 -1.00 22.71
N ARG A 271 5.34 -2.03 22.69
CA ARG A 271 5.82 -2.70 23.89
C ARG A 271 7.21 -3.27 23.63
N LEU A 272 8.17 -2.82 24.37
CA LEU A 272 9.51 -3.39 24.46
C LEU A 272 9.68 -3.98 25.85
N PRO A 273 10.44 -5.07 26.03
CA PRO A 273 10.78 -5.57 27.33
C PRO A 273 11.66 -4.56 28.07
N GLU A 274 11.39 -4.37 29.34
CA GLU A 274 12.20 -3.59 30.27
C GLU A 274 13.06 -4.54 31.09
N PHE A 275 14.34 -4.24 31.20
CA PHE A 275 15.29 -5.03 31.97
C PHE A 275 15.70 -4.27 33.21
N VAL A 276 15.97 -5.03 34.27
CA VAL A 276 16.52 -4.48 35.50
C VAL A 276 17.94 -3.97 35.29
N ASP A 277 18.34 -2.99 36.08
CA ASP A 277 19.71 -2.52 36.10
C ASP A 277 20.69 -3.60 36.56
N SER A 278 21.98 -3.44 36.23
CA SER A 278 23.00 -4.42 36.53
C SER A 278 23.09 -4.76 38.01
N TRP A 279 23.01 -3.78 38.91
CA TRP A 279 23.05 -4.02 40.35
C TRP A 279 21.86 -4.80 40.87
N ASP A 280 20.66 -4.53 40.40
CA ASP A 280 19.46 -5.27 40.78
C ASP A 280 19.49 -6.72 40.25
N TYR A 281 19.99 -6.91 39.00
CA TYR A 281 20.24 -8.23 38.45
C TYR A 281 21.19 -9.06 39.32
N LEU A 282 22.32 -8.45 39.79
CA LEU A 282 23.29 -9.13 40.61
C LEU A 282 22.76 -9.48 42.01
N GLU A 283 21.92 -8.61 42.61
CA GLU A 283 21.21 -8.89 43.84
C GLU A 283 20.25 -10.06 43.69
N LEU A 284 19.40 -10.06 42.63
CA LEU A 284 18.47 -11.16 42.32
C LEU A 284 19.19 -12.48 42.03
N ALA A 285 20.35 -12.41 41.32
CA ALA A 285 21.16 -13.58 41.06
C ALA A 285 21.73 -14.19 42.33
N ASN A 286 22.19 -13.35 43.29
CA ASN A 286 22.63 -13.79 44.58
C ASN A 286 21.50 -14.40 45.42
N GLU A 287 20.32 -13.80 45.40
CA GLU A 287 19.12 -14.31 46.05
C GLU A 287 18.74 -15.70 45.52
N ALA A 288 18.68 -15.85 44.19
CA ALA A 288 18.40 -17.15 43.56
C ALA A 288 19.42 -18.21 43.98
N ARG A 289 20.71 -17.90 44.00
CA ARG A 289 21.73 -18.83 44.47
C ARG A 289 21.56 -19.21 45.96
N SER A 290 21.27 -18.21 46.80
CA SER A 290 21.01 -18.46 48.23
C SER A 290 19.83 -19.35 48.46
N ASN A 291 18.74 -19.22 47.68
CA ASN A 291 17.56 -20.08 47.69
C ASN A 291 17.91 -21.53 47.29
N ASP A 292 18.88 -21.70 46.41
CA ASP A 292 19.41 -23.01 46.00
C ASP A 292 20.46 -23.58 47.03
N GLY A 293 20.71 -22.89 48.14
CA GLY A 293 21.69 -23.28 49.14
C GLY A 293 23.15 -23.06 48.71
N LEU A 294 23.37 -22.27 47.66
CA LEU A 294 24.68 -21.91 47.14
C LEU A 294 25.17 -20.56 47.70
N THR A 295 26.47 -20.37 47.74
CA THR A 295 27.06 -19.08 48.17
C THR A 295 26.79 -18.00 47.12
N PRO A 296 26.50 -16.75 47.53
CA PRO A 296 26.40 -15.62 46.62
C PRO A 296 27.67 -15.47 45.75
N SER A 297 27.48 -15.16 44.46
CA SER A 297 28.59 -14.99 43.53
C SER A 297 29.18 -13.60 43.54
N PHE A 298 28.43 -12.60 43.97
CA PHE A 298 28.82 -11.20 43.96
C PHE A 298 28.79 -10.63 45.39
N SER A 299 29.85 -9.98 45.79
CA SER A 299 29.91 -9.30 47.10
C SER A 299 29.11 -8.00 47.08
N ALA A 300 28.64 -7.54 48.23
CA ALA A 300 27.92 -6.27 48.36
C ALA A 300 28.79 -5.08 47.86
N ALA A 301 30.11 -5.14 48.10
CA ALA A 301 31.03 -4.13 47.58
C ALA A 301 31.12 -4.10 46.07
N GLN A 302 31.13 -5.27 45.41
CA GLN A 302 31.07 -5.34 43.92
C GLN A 302 29.76 -4.78 43.39
N ILE A 303 28.61 -5.14 43.97
CA ILE A 303 27.32 -4.62 43.56
C ILE A 303 27.26 -3.09 43.70
N GLN A 304 27.87 -2.56 44.77
CA GLN A 304 27.92 -1.12 44.97
C GLN A 304 28.74 -0.40 43.86
N LEU A 305 29.83 -1.01 43.35
CA LEU A 305 30.59 -0.44 42.23
C LEU A 305 29.77 -0.32 40.95
N TYR A 306 28.88 -1.29 40.66
CA TYR A 306 27.91 -1.19 39.56
C TYR A 306 26.90 -0.08 39.80
N ARG A 307 26.37 0.04 41.01
CA ARG A 307 25.39 1.08 41.40
C ARG A 307 25.97 2.49 41.30
N ASP A 308 27.24 2.65 41.74
CA ASP A 308 27.97 3.91 41.68
C ASP A 308 28.51 4.24 40.28
N ARG A 309 28.43 3.27 39.32
CA ARG A 309 29.06 3.37 37.99
C ARG A 309 30.51 3.79 38.06
N ALA A 310 31.26 3.15 38.94
CA ALA A 310 32.63 3.52 39.29
C ALA A 310 33.57 3.48 38.07
N ASP A 311 33.30 2.55 37.14
CA ASP A 311 34.00 2.40 35.87
C ASP A 311 33.04 1.68 34.89
N ASN A 312 32.72 2.35 33.82
CA ASN A 312 31.75 1.79 32.86
C ASN A 312 32.27 0.58 32.05
N ASP A 313 33.59 0.44 31.96
CA ASP A 313 34.21 -0.70 31.27
C ASP A 313 34.24 -1.95 32.15
N LEU A 314 34.45 -1.77 33.46
CA LEU A 314 34.54 -2.85 34.44
C LEU A 314 33.20 -3.17 35.11
N TYR A 315 32.33 -2.19 35.31
CA TYR A 315 31.05 -2.28 35.99
C TYR A 315 29.93 -1.71 35.14
N PRO A 316 29.68 -2.28 33.93
CA PRO A 316 28.72 -1.76 32.96
C PRO A 316 27.29 -1.93 33.41
N ASN A 317 26.42 -1.08 32.86
CA ASN A 317 24.97 -1.21 32.89
C ASN A 317 24.42 -1.00 31.49
N THR A 318 24.61 -1.99 30.64
CA THR A 318 24.25 -1.90 29.21
C THR A 318 22.81 -2.27 28.98
N GLN A 319 21.97 -1.28 28.74
CA GLN A 319 20.57 -1.50 28.37
C GLN A 319 20.47 -1.68 26.86
N TRP A 320 20.57 -2.95 26.39
CA TRP A 320 20.69 -3.30 24.97
C TRP A 320 19.58 -2.75 24.09
N ILE A 321 18.34 -2.73 24.59
CA ILE A 321 17.21 -2.17 23.85
C ILE A 321 17.40 -0.67 23.63
N ASP A 322 17.73 0.07 24.69
CA ASP A 322 17.97 1.52 24.60
C ASP A 322 19.21 1.84 23.77
N GLU A 323 20.22 0.97 23.79
CA GLU A 323 21.46 1.16 23.04
C GLU A 323 21.24 1.02 21.53
N LEU A 324 20.47 -0.01 21.09
CA LEU A 324 20.44 -0.42 19.69
C LEU A 324 19.11 -0.16 18.99
N VAL A 325 18.00 0.03 19.71
CA VAL A 325 16.66 0.17 19.12
C VAL A 325 16.25 1.64 19.05
N ARG A 326 15.66 2.03 17.93
CA ARG A 326 15.05 3.36 17.75
C ARG A 326 13.71 3.43 18.46
N LYS A 327 13.40 4.59 19.02
CA LYS A 327 12.07 4.88 19.61
C LYS A 327 10.98 5.06 18.55
N ALA A 328 11.37 5.41 17.33
CA ALA A 328 10.47 5.60 16.21
C ALA A 328 11.17 5.27 14.88
N VAL A 329 10.41 4.75 13.95
CA VAL A 329 10.81 4.38 12.59
C VAL A 329 10.00 5.19 11.60
N HIS A 330 10.63 5.69 10.54
CA HIS A 330 9.99 6.47 9.51
C HIS A 330 9.78 5.64 8.25
N SER A 331 8.61 5.79 7.63
CA SER A 331 8.36 5.30 6.30
C SER A 331 7.64 6.33 5.45
N GLN A 332 7.83 6.25 4.14
CA GLN A 332 7.23 7.18 3.19
C GLN A 332 6.79 6.44 1.93
N ARG A 333 5.65 6.87 1.39
CA ARG A 333 5.10 6.38 0.13
C ARG A 333 4.68 7.54 -0.74
N TYR A 334 5.01 7.45 -2.01
CA TYR A 334 4.58 8.38 -3.06
C TYR A 334 3.88 7.58 -4.13
N THR A 335 2.65 7.94 -4.46
CA THR A 335 1.86 7.26 -5.48
C THR A 335 1.35 8.28 -6.50
N LEU A 336 1.53 7.99 -7.79
CA LEU A 336 1.08 8.81 -8.91
C LEU A 336 0.25 7.95 -9.85
N ASN A 337 -1.02 8.30 -10.04
CA ASN A 337 -1.94 7.56 -10.89
C ASN A 337 -2.47 8.44 -12.02
N PHE A 338 -2.57 7.84 -13.20
CA PHE A 338 -3.19 8.41 -14.39
C PHE A 338 -4.33 7.50 -14.83
N ARG A 339 -5.54 8.01 -14.92
CA ARG A 339 -6.72 7.25 -15.35
C ARG A 339 -7.53 8.05 -16.34
N GLY A 340 -7.91 7.45 -17.48
CA GLY A 340 -8.69 8.12 -18.49
C GLY A 340 -8.94 7.26 -19.70
N GLY A 341 -9.44 7.89 -20.77
CA GLY A 341 -9.62 7.25 -22.05
C GLY A 341 -10.85 7.72 -22.81
N ALA A 342 -10.98 7.19 -24.01
CA ALA A 342 -12.10 7.34 -24.91
C ALA A 342 -12.72 5.97 -25.22
N GLU A 343 -13.74 5.92 -26.05
CA GLU A 343 -14.40 4.65 -26.44
C GLU A 343 -13.45 3.60 -27.02
N ASN A 344 -12.42 4.06 -27.77
CA ASN A 344 -11.51 3.16 -28.47
C ASN A 344 -10.29 2.76 -27.64
N ALA A 345 -9.91 3.55 -26.64
CA ALA A 345 -8.75 3.28 -25.79
C ALA A 345 -8.99 3.81 -24.38
N LYS A 346 -8.78 2.96 -23.39
CA LYS A 346 -8.83 3.30 -21.97
C LYS A 346 -7.53 2.90 -21.32
N TYR A 347 -7.07 3.67 -20.37
CA TYR A 347 -5.80 3.40 -19.69
C TYR A 347 -5.87 3.73 -18.21
N PHE A 348 -5.14 2.95 -17.44
CA PHE A 348 -4.77 3.20 -16.06
C PHE A 348 -3.27 2.96 -15.93
N VAL A 349 -2.54 3.94 -15.43
CA VAL A 349 -1.11 3.85 -15.13
C VAL A 349 -0.89 4.27 -13.71
N SER A 350 -0.16 3.46 -12.94
CA SER A 350 0.20 3.71 -11.55
C SER A 350 1.72 3.61 -11.39
N MET A 351 2.29 4.55 -10.66
CA MET A 351 3.69 4.55 -10.23
C MET A 351 3.71 4.75 -8.73
N ALA A 352 4.43 3.90 -8.02
CA ALA A 352 4.59 4.04 -6.57
C ALA A 352 6.06 3.86 -6.17
N TYR A 353 6.47 4.65 -5.19
CA TYR A 353 7.73 4.50 -4.47
C TYR A 353 7.42 4.37 -2.99
N TYR A 354 8.01 3.38 -2.34
CA TYR A 354 7.92 3.16 -0.91
C TYR A 354 9.32 3.01 -0.32
N GLN A 355 9.55 3.66 0.81
CA GLN A 355 10.78 3.52 1.60
C GLN A 355 10.40 3.33 3.07
N SER A 356 11.12 2.46 3.75
CA SER A 356 11.03 2.26 5.20
C SER A 356 12.41 2.06 5.80
N ASP A 357 12.65 2.73 6.92
CA ASP A 357 13.82 2.50 7.75
C ASP A 357 13.61 1.28 8.65
N GLY A 358 14.71 0.70 9.13
CA GLY A 358 14.67 -0.37 10.12
C GLY A 358 14.62 0.15 11.57
N VAL A 359 14.31 -0.76 12.47
CA VAL A 359 14.15 -0.49 13.91
C VAL A 359 15.46 -0.22 14.64
N PHE A 360 16.61 -0.63 14.09
CA PHE A 360 17.90 -0.43 14.72
C PHE A 360 18.46 0.97 14.49
N LYS A 361 19.19 1.49 15.46
CA LYS A 361 19.90 2.76 15.35
C LYS A 361 21.01 2.69 14.29
N GLU A 362 21.35 3.83 13.72
CA GLU A 362 22.49 3.95 12.83
C GLU A 362 23.79 4.04 13.59
N ASN A 363 24.85 3.44 13.06
CA ASN A 363 26.20 3.67 13.54
C ASN A 363 26.86 4.75 12.67
N PRO A 364 26.96 6.01 13.14
CA PRO A 364 27.53 7.10 12.35
C PRO A 364 29.04 6.90 12.06
N ASN A 365 29.71 6.08 12.85
CA ASN A 365 31.13 5.79 12.70
C ASN A 365 31.40 4.44 12.03
N GLY A 366 30.35 3.79 11.51
CA GLY A 366 30.47 2.49 10.85
C GLY A 366 31.29 2.55 9.57
N LYS A 367 32.08 1.50 9.32
CA LYS A 367 32.87 1.35 8.08
C LYS A 367 31.98 1.13 6.85
N TYR A 368 30.75 0.67 7.05
CA TYR A 368 29.74 0.37 6.04
C TYR A 368 28.33 0.57 6.64
N ASP A 369 27.35 0.69 5.75
CA ASP A 369 25.95 0.81 6.14
C ASP A 369 25.36 -0.59 6.36
N SER A 370 25.24 -1.00 7.64
CA SER A 370 24.60 -2.24 8.07
C SER A 370 23.14 -2.04 8.51
N ASN A 371 22.58 -0.85 8.29
CA ASN A 371 21.24 -0.54 8.73
C ASN A 371 20.20 -1.33 7.92
N PHE A 372 19.15 -1.73 8.61
CA PHE A 372 17.98 -2.29 7.97
C PHE A 372 17.24 -1.21 7.22
N GLY A 373 16.91 -1.48 5.98
CA GLY A 373 16.18 -0.55 5.14
C GLY A 373 15.56 -1.24 3.94
N PHE A 374 14.45 -0.70 3.46
CA PHE A 374 13.67 -1.25 2.37
C PHE A 374 13.22 -0.17 1.42
N GLU A 375 13.44 -0.37 0.13
CA GLU A 375 12.96 0.50 -0.94
C GLU A 375 12.23 -0.34 -1.98
N ARG A 376 11.07 0.12 -2.44
CA ARG A 376 10.27 -0.55 -3.46
C ARG A 376 9.76 0.46 -4.48
N TYR A 377 9.91 0.11 -5.75
CA TYR A 377 9.39 0.86 -6.90
C TYR A 377 8.39 -0.03 -7.62
N ASN A 378 7.17 0.44 -7.80
CA ASN A 378 6.12 -0.25 -8.52
C ASN A 378 5.70 0.57 -9.74
N LEU A 379 5.46 -0.11 -10.85
CA LEU A 379 4.86 0.42 -12.06
C LEU A 379 3.77 -0.53 -12.52
N ARG A 380 2.58 -0.01 -12.80
CA ARG A 380 1.49 -0.77 -13.44
C ARG A 380 0.90 0.02 -14.59
N SER A 381 0.60 -0.67 -15.68
CA SER A 381 -0.08 -0.12 -16.85
C SER A 381 -1.14 -1.10 -17.33
N ASN A 382 -2.41 -0.71 -17.26
CA ASN A 382 -3.54 -1.48 -17.76
C ASN A 382 -4.17 -0.69 -18.91
N ILE A 383 -4.15 -1.25 -20.11
CA ILE A 383 -4.64 -0.62 -21.34
C ILE A 383 -5.69 -1.51 -21.99
N ASP A 384 -6.86 -0.97 -22.24
CA ASP A 384 -7.93 -1.62 -22.96
C ASP A 384 -8.17 -0.91 -24.29
N LEU A 385 -8.03 -1.65 -25.38
CA LEU A 385 -8.20 -1.17 -26.76
C LEU A 385 -9.40 -1.84 -27.42
N LYS A 386 -10.26 -1.04 -28.03
CA LYS A 386 -11.31 -1.50 -28.95
C LYS A 386 -10.77 -1.48 -30.35
N VAL A 387 -10.15 -2.61 -30.76
CA VAL A 387 -9.50 -2.76 -32.06
C VAL A 387 -10.52 -2.70 -33.20
N SER A 388 -11.71 -3.27 -32.98
CA SER A 388 -12.85 -3.21 -33.90
C SER A 388 -14.18 -3.11 -33.12
N LYS A 389 -15.29 -3.07 -33.82
CA LYS A 389 -16.64 -3.12 -33.18
C LYS A 389 -16.88 -4.41 -32.39
N THR A 390 -16.16 -5.49 -32.71
CA THR A 390 -16.32 -6.83 -32.16
C THR A 390 -15.06 -7.35 -31.43
N THR A 391 -13.91 -6.66 -31.57
CA THR A 391 -12.63 -7.13 -31.03
C THR A 391 -12.11 -6.17 -29.97
N ARG A 392 -11.78 -6.70 -28.81
CA ARG A 392 -11.13 -5.98 -27.71
C ARG A 392 -9.79 -6.62 -27.39
N LEU A 393 -8.77 -5.80 -27.18
CA LEU A 393 -7.44 -6.20 -26.75
C LEU A 393 -7.16 -5.48 -25.42
N SER A 394 -6.83 -6.27 -24.39
CA SER A 394 -6.36 -5.74 -23.12
C SER A 394 -4.88 -6.12 -22.94
N VAL A 395 -4.05 -5.14 -22.53
CA VAL A 395 -2.62 -5.33 -22.24
C VAL A 395 -2.39 -4.83 -20.83
N ASP A 396 -1.99 -5.73 -19.96
CA ASP A 396 -1.67 -5.46 -18.57
C ASP A 396 -0.17 -5.71 -18.35
N LEU A 397 0.54 -4.72 -17.86
CA LEU A 397 1.97 -4.80 -17.54
C LEU A 397 2.19 -4.27 -16.13
N SER A 398 2.93 -5.01 -15.32
CA SER A 398 3.43 -4.50 -14.05
C SER A 398 4.90 -4.85 -13.84
N GLY A 399 5.61 -3.95 -13.19
CA GLY A 399 6.99 -4.10 -12.79
C GLY A 399 7.17 -3.70 -11.34
N GLN A 400 7.96 -4.46 -10.60
CA GLN A 400 8.38 -4.15 -9.24
C GLN A 400 9.89 -4.29 -9.14
N TYR A 401 10.53 -3.30 -8.57
CA TYR A 401 11.94 -3.36 -8.17
C TYR A 401 12.01 -3.16 -6.66
N VAL A 402 12.73 -4.05 -6.00
CA VAL A 402 12.92 -4.07 -4.55
C VAL A 402 14.40 -3.99 -4.24
N HIS A 403 14.76 -3.16 -3.27
CA HIS A 403 16.10 -3.13 -2.70
C HIS A 403 15.96 -3.20 -1.18
N ARG A 404 16.59 -4.21 -0.58
CA ARG A 404 16.61 -4.41 0.87
C ARG A 404 18.05 -4.43 1.38
N ARG A 405 18.28 -3.74 2.48
CA ARG A 405 19.55 -3.72 3.19
C ARG A 405 19.34 -4.25 4.60
N THR A 406 20.26 -5.08 5.07
CA THR A 406 20.24 -5.64 6.42
C THR A 406 21.67 -5.78 6.94
N ALA A 407 21.82 -5.93 8.25
CA ALA A 407 23.03 -6.48 8.79
C ALA A 407 23.26 -7.90 8.22
N ASN A 408 24.47 -8.40 8.27
CA ASN A 408 24.78 -9.78 7.86
C ASN A 408 24.13 -10.82 8.82
N ARG A 409 23.76 -10.42 10.02
CA ARG A 409 22.96 -11.20 10.98
C ARG A 409 21.50 -10.87 10.85
N SER A 410 20.65 -11.86 11.11
CA SER A 410 19.20 -11.67 11.10
C SER A 410 18.75 -10.74 12.24
N ALA A 411 17.65 -10.04 12.06
CA ALA A 411 17.05 -9.24 13.12
C ALA A 411 16.69 -10.11 14.33
N ASP A 412 16.17 -11.33 14.10
CA ASP A 412 15.80 -12.27 15.16
C ASP A 412 17.00 -12.70 16.01
N ASP A 413 18.18 -12.97 15.38
CA ASP A 413 19.40 -13.27 16.11
C ASP A 413 19.82 -12.08 16.99
N ILE A 414 19.84 -10.88 16.40
CA ILE A 414 20.25 -9.66 17.12
C ILE A 414 19.32 -9.42 18.32
N PHE A 415 18.00 -9.49 18.12
CA PHE A 415 17.03 -9.36 19.21
C PHE A 415 17.18 -10.47 20.26
N SER A 416 17.36 -11.72 19.83
CA SER A 416 17.60 -12.85 20.76
C SER A 416 18.80 -12.57 21.67
N PHE A 417 19.92 -12.11 21.10
CA PHE A 417 21.11 -11.79 21.91
C PHE A 417 20.91 -10.55 22.79
N MET A 418 20.18 -9.53 22.33
CA MET A 418 19.79 -8.39 23.17
C MET A 418 18.99 -8.81 24.40
N LEU A 419 18.10 -9.79 24.24
CA LEU A 419 17.24 -10.29 25.32
C LEU A 419 17.97 -11.23 26.30
N HIS A 420 19.01 -11.94 25.82
CA HIS A 420 19.73 -12.95 26.64
C HIS A 420 21.06 -12.44 27.21
N THR A 421 21.58 -11.32 26.74
CA THR A 421 22.84 -10.77 27.24
C THR A 421 22.57 -9.86 28.46
N PRO A 422 23.00 -10.26 29.66
CA PRO A 422 22.78 -9.46 30.87
C PRO A 422 23.49 -8.11 30.79
N SER A 423 22.86 -7.10 31.38
CA SER A 423 23.36 -5.70 31.38
C SER A 423 24.72 -5.50 32.07
N TYR A 424 25.04 -6.37 33.01
CA TYR A 424 26.29 -6.28 33.80
C TYR A 424 27.50 -6.89 33.10
N LEU A 425 27.33 -7.62 32.00
CA LEU A 425 28.35 -8.51 31.46
C LEU A 425 29.51 -7.77 30.79
N PHE A 426 29.17 -6.79 29.90
CA PHE A 426 30.15 -5.93 29.24
C PHE A 426 29.44 -4.70 28.62
N PRO A 427 30.15 -3.60 28.35
CA PRO A 427 29.62 -2.48 27.60
C PRO A 427 29.45 -2.85 26.12
N ALA A 428 28.74 -2.03 25.36
CA ALA A 428 28.62 -2.21 23.89
C ALA A 428 30.01 -2.08 23.22
N ILE A 429 30.77 -1.07 23.64
CA ILE A 429 32.16 -0.76 23.25
C ILE A 429 32.87 -0.30 24.49
N TYR A 430 34.12 -0.69 24.67
CA TYR A 430 35.00 -0.16 25.73
C TYR A 430 35.39 1.29 25.48
N SER A 431 35.81 2.01 26.53
CA SER A 431 36.15 3.43 26.44
C SER A 431 37.32 3.73 25.48
N ASP A 432 38.17 2.75 25.22
CA ASP A 432 39.27 2.82 24.25
C ASP A 432 38.82 2.54 22.80
N GLY A 433 37.53 2.27 22.58
CA GLY A 433 36.94 1.95 21.27
C GLY A 433 37.07 0.49 20.84
N THR A 434 37.60 -0.39 21.68
CA THR A 434 37.66 -1.82 21.42
C THR A 434 36.28 -2.47 21.63
N LEU A 435 36.00 -3.55 20.86
CA LEU A 435 34.75 -4.28 20.99
C LEU A 435 34.77 -5.15 22.24
N ALA A 436 33.72 -5.00 23.05
CA ALA A 436 33.55 -5.83 24.22
C ALA A 436 33.23 -7.27 23.86
N SER A 437 33.84 -8.23 24.54
CA SER A 437 33.63 -9.66 24.37
C SER A 437 33.72 -10.42 25.69
N TYR A 438 33.13 -11.62 25.73
CA TYR A 438 33.18 -12.48 26.92
C TYR A 438 34.22 -13.58 26.75
N GLU A 439 35.31 -13.51 27.53
CA GLU A 439 36.51 -14.35 27.36
C GLU A 439 36.31 -15.88 27.50
N LYS A 440 35.30 -16.33 28.24
CA LYS A 440 35.14 -17.75 28.60
C LYS A 440 34.50 -18.64 27.55
N GLN A 441 34.10 -18.10 26.37
CA GLN A 441 33.49 -18.90 25.30
C GLN A 441 34.18 -18.56 23.97
N ALA A 442 34.57 -19.59 23.22
CA ALA A 442 35.24 -19.44 21.93
C ALA A 442 34.40 -18.61 20.88
N ASP A 443 33.11 -18.48 21.11
CA ASP A 443 32.19 -17.71 20.27
C ASP A 443 31.69 -16.41 20.93
N SER A 444 32.42 -15.88 21.90
CA SER A 444 31.99 -14.73 22.70
C SER A 444 31.79 -13.45 21.90
N ASN A 445 32.53 -13.25 20.83
CA ASN A 445 32.36 -12.12 19.91
C ASN A 445 31.01 -12.14 19.18
N ASN A 446 30.36 -13.29 19.07
CA ASN A 446 29.06 -13.45 18.47
C ASN A 446 27.91 -13.07 19.42
N ARG A 447 28.19 -12.86 20.71
CA ARG A 447 27.18 -12.53 21.72
C ARG A 447 27.03 -11.05 22.02
N ASN A 448 27.92 -10.22 21.56
CA ASN A 448 27.75 -8.78 21.66
C ASN A 448 26.77 -8.30 20.59
N PRO A 449 25.53 -7.89 20.93
CA PRO A 449 24.53 -7.46 19.95
C PRO A 449 24.98 -6.27 19.11
N TYR A 450 25.78 -5.35 19.69
CA TYR A 450 26.38 -4.23 18.98
C TYR A 450 27.34 -4.71 17.88
N ASN A 451 28.19 -5.67 18.19
CA ASN A 451 29.09 -6.26 17.23
C ASN A 451 28.35 -6.97 16.10
N MET A 452 27.29 -7.71 16.43
CA MET A 452 26.45 -8.40 15.44
C MET A 452 25.78 -7.44 14.46
N LEU A 453 25.31 -6.30 14.97
CA LEU A 453 24.61 -5.31 14.15
C LEU A 453 25.58 -4.52 13.27
N TYR A 454 26.73 -4.08 13.81
CA TYR A 454 27.54 -3.05 13.14
C TYR A 454 28.86 -3.55 12.57
N ASN A 455 29.38 -4.70 13.01
CA ASN A 455 30.75 -5.10 12.68
C ASN A 455 30.89 -6.45 11.99
N GLN A 456 29.80 -7.18 11.77
CA GLN A 456 29.81 -8.49 11.11
C GLN A 456 29.46 -8.44 9.62
N GLY A 457 29.43 -7.26 9.03
CA GLY A 457 29.12 -7.07 7.62
C GLY A 457 27.66 -6.66 7.39
N TYR A 458 27.34 -6.56 6.13
CA TYR A 458 26.00 -6.19 5.67
C TYR A 458 25.57 -7.11 4.53
N ARG A 459 24.28 -7.13 4.27
CA ARG A 459 23.69 -7.84 3.16
C ARG A 459 22.79 -6.89 2.37
N GLN A 460 22.90 -6.93 1.06
CA GLN A 460 22.02 -6.22 0.15
C GLN A 460 21.33 -7.23 -0.76
N GLU A 461 20.03 -7.07 -0.91
CA GLU A 461 19.22 -7.92 -1.76
C GLU A 461 18.45 -7.06 -2.75
N TRP A 462 18.44 -7.47 -4.00
CA TRP A 462 17.68 -6.85 -5.08
C TRP A 462 16.70 -7.85 -5.66
N GLY A 463 15.48 -7.42 -5.89
CA GLY A 463 14.45 -8.20 -6.56
C GLY A 463 13.87 -7.42 -7.73
N VAL A 464 13.63 -8.10 -8.84
CA VAL A 464 12.92 -7.58 -10.01
C VAL A 464 11.80 -8.53 -10.36
N LYS A 465 10.57 -8.03 -10.40
CA LYS A 465 9.42 -8.79 -10.87
C LYS A 465 8.78 -8.07 -12.02
N ILE A 466 8.55 -8.76 -13.12
CA ILE A 466 7.83 -8.25 -14.28
C ILE A 466 6.68 -9.21 -14.55
N GLN A 467 5.49 -8.66 -14.65
CA GLN A 467 4.27 -9.43 -14.90
C GLN A 467 3.54 -8.83 -16.09
N SER A 468 3.19 -9.66 -17.04
CA SER A 468 2.46 -9.24 -18.22
C SER A 468 1.26 -10.15 -18.49
N ASN A 469 0.22 -9.57 -19.09
CA ASN A 469 -0.94 -10.30 -19.55
C ASN A 469 -1.51 -9.63 -20.80
N ILE A 470 -1.73 -10.39 -21.83
CA ILE A 470 -2.40 -9.96 -23.05
C ILE A 470 -3.67 -10.77 -23.19
N LYS A 471 -4.82 -10.10 -23.25
CA LYS A 471 -6.13 -10.71 -23.39
C LYS A 471 -6.80 -10.22 -24.65
N LEU A 472 -7.26 -11.15 -25.48
CA LEU A 472 -8.07 -10.88 -26.67
C LEU A 472 -9.48 -11.39 -26.44
N GLU A 473 -10.47 -10.56 -26.68
CA GLU A 473 -11.88 -10.91 -26.63
C GLU A 473 -12.52 -10.59 -28.00
N GLN A 474 -13.16 -11.61 -28.59
CA GLN A 474 -13.85 -11.51 -29.86
C GLN A 474 -15.34 -11.79 -29.65
N ASP A 475 -16.20 -10.81 -29.93
CA ASP A 475 -17.65 -10.96 -29.99
C ASP A 475 -18.04 -11.64 -31.32
N LEU A 476 -18.71 -12.78 -31.22
CA LEU A 476 -19.13 -13.61 -32.34
C LEU A 476 -20.66 -13.55 -32.54
N LYS A 477 -21.29 -12.46 -32.13
CA LYS A 477 -22.75 -12.26 -32.27
C LYS A 477 -23.23 -12.36 -33.70
N PHE A 478 -22.33 -12.23 -34.70
CA PHE A 478 -22.66 -12.47 -36.12
C PHE A 478 -22.89 -13.95 -36.42
N ILE A 479 -22.48 -14.89 -35.56
CA ILE A 479 -22.76 -16.32 -35.62
C ILE A 479 -24.02 -16.61 -34.78
N THR A 480 -23.96 -16.19 -33.49
CA THR A 480 -25.05 -16.42 -32.53
C THR A 480 -25.08 -15.28 -31.51
N PRO A 481 -26.26 -14.68 -31.22
CA PRO A 481 -26.38 -13.66 -30.20
C PRO A 481 -25.85 -14.14 -28.84
N GLY A 482 -24.97 -13.34 -28.21
CA GLY A 482 -24.37 -13.65 -26.92
C GLY A 482 -23.10 -14.55 -26.98
N LEU A 483 -22.72 -15.05 -28.16
CA LEU A 483 -21.50 -15.83 -28.33
C LEU A 483 -20.27 -14.91 -28.32
N SER A 484 -19.29 -15.24 -27.52
CA SER A 484 -17.96 -14.60 -27.51
C SER A 484 -16.85 -15.60 -27.22
N VAL A 485 -15.67 -15.35 -27.74
CA VAL A 485 -14.46 -16.12 -27.46
C VAL A 485 -13.44 -15.19 -26.80
N ARG A 486 -12.77 -15.70 -25.76
CA ARG A 486 -11.72 -14.99 -25.02
C ARG A 486 -10.50 -15.88 -24.91
N GLY A 487 -9.34 -15.33 -25.23
CA GLY A 487 -8.03 -15.94 -25.02
C GLY A 487 -7.12 -14.99 -24.27
N SER A 488 -6.24 -15.53 -23.43
CA SER A 488 -5.20 -14.74 -22.74
C SER A 488 -3.88 -15.49 -22.68
N VAL A 489 -2.78 -14.73 -22.74
CA VAL A 489 -1.41 -15.18 -22.56
C VAL A 489 -0.78 -14.31 -21.49
N SER A 490 -0.19 -14.95 -20.48
CA SER A 490 0.55 -14.28 -19.42
C SER A 490 2.00 -14.75 -19.38
N PHE A 491 2.90 -13.84 -19.08
CA PHE A 491 4.32 -14.11 -18.86
C PHE A 491 4.77 -13.32 -17.64
N ASP A 492 5.33 -14.03 -16.67
CA ASP A 492 5.84 -13.47 -15.43
C ASP A 492 7.32 -13.84 -15.28
N TYR A 493 8.14 -12.87 -14.88
CA TYR A 493 9.55 -13.01 -14.55
C TYR A 493 9.78 -12.59 -13.11
N ASP A 494 10.51 -13.40 -12.36
CA ASP A 494 10.94 -13.11 -10.98
C ASP A 494 12.45 -13.42 -10.88
N GLY A 495 13.23 -12.39 -10.59
CA GLY A 495 14.68 -12.48 -10.45
C GLY A 495 15.14 -11.78 -9.18
N SER A 496 16.06 -12.41 -8.45
CA SER A 496 16.67 -11.84 -7.26
C SER A 496 18.18 -12.03 -7.25
N SER A 497 18.88 -11.12 -6.61
CA SER A 497 20.32 -11.15 -6.38
C SER A 497 20.63 -10.68 -4.97
N ALA A 498 21.68 -11.23 -4.37
CA ALA A 498 22.16 -10.83 -3.04
C ALA A 498 23.68 -10.74 -3.02
N THR A 499 24.21 -9.77 -2.27
CA THR A 499 25.64 -9.62 -1.97
C THR A 499 25.85 -9.43 -0.48
#